data_db43cc2d85d790ec5814a4f67308c4f7
#
_entry.id   db43cc2d85d790ec5814a4f67308c4f7
#
_cell.length_a   1.000
_cell.length_b   1.000
_cell.length_c   1.000
_cell.angle_alpha   90.00
_cell.angle_beta   90.00
_cell.angle_gamma   90.00
#
_symmetry.space_group_name_H-M   'P 1'
#
loop_
_entity.id
_entity.type
_entity.pdbx_description
1 polymer ?
#
loop_
_entity_poly.entity_id
_entity_poly.type
_entity_poly.pdbx_seq_one_letter_code
_entity_poly.pdbx_strand_id
1 'polypeptide(L)'
;MDEKKKILLIDDSEITLAMEKSVLESRGYEVRATSTLVEFEKTLQIWRPDLILTDIHMPEAKGTDICRTLKNEYGTQDIPIVLFSSLGDDELELLAEQAGADGFLSKANGLDAMGEKIDELVQSILW
;
A
#
# COMPACT_ATOMS: atom_id res chain seq x y z
N MET A 1 -18.86 -17.72 4.34
CA MET A 1 -18.39 -16.80 3.30
C MET A 1 -17.23 -16.01 3.80
N ASP A 2 -16.18 -15.98 3.03
CA ASP A 2 -14.99 -15.26 3.43
C ASP A 2 -15.15 -13.76 3.20
N GLU A 3 -14.76 -12.98 4.19
CA GLU A 3 -14.72 -11.54 4.02
C GLU A 3 -13.61 -11.18 3.07
N LYS A 4 -13.84 -10.14 2.27
CA LYS A 4 -12.80 -9.60 1.39
C LYS A 4 -11.71 -8.96 2.23
N LYS A 5 -10.45 -9.16 1.83
CA LYS A 5 -9.35 -8.42 2.45
C LYS A 5 -9.43 -6.95 2.03
N LYS A 6 -9.11 -6.08 2.96
CA LYS A 6 -9.23 -4.63 2.80
C LYS A 6 -7.87 -4.02 2.52
N ILE A 7 -7.78 -3.27 1.44
CA ILE A 7 -6.55 -2.58 1.06
C ILE A 7 -6.78 -1.08 1.02
N LEU A 8 -5.91 -0.34 1.69
CA LEU A 8 -5.93 1.12 1.67
C LEU A 8 -4.76 1.61 0.82
N LEU A 9 -5.08 2.41 -0.19
CA LEU A 9 -4.10 2.99 -1.10
C LEU A 9 -3.86 4.46 -0.78
N ILE A 10 -2.62 4.91 -0.90
CA ILE A 10 -2.30 6.33 -0.93
C ILE A 10 -1.29 6.62 -2.04
N ASP A 11 -1.66 7.53 -2.93
CA ASP A 11 -0.87 7.96 -4.08
C ASP A 11 -1.41 9.32 -4.50
N ASP A 12 -0.53 10.26 -4.84
CA ASP A 12 -0.95 11.60 -5.24
C ASP A 12 -1.58 11.66 -6.64
N SER A 13 -1.42 10.63 -7.45
CA SER A 13 -2.03 10.55 -8.79
C SER A 13 -3.39 9.87 -8.74
N GLU A 14 -4.46 10.65 -8.92
CA GLU A 14 -5.82 10.11 -8.92
C GLU A 14 -6.05 9.12 -10.06
N ILE A 15 -5.42 9.34 -11.21
CA ILE A 15 -5.52 8.43 -12.35
C ILE A 15 -4.89 7.08 -12.00
N THR A 16 -3.70 7.10 -11.43
CA THR A 16 -3.00 5.89 -11.00
C THR A 16 -3.81 5.15 -9.94
N LEU A 17 -4.36 5.87 -8.97
CA LEU A 17 -5.22 5.29 -7.93
C LEU A 17 -6.42 4.57 -8.50
N ALA A 18 -7.09 5.18 -9.49
CA ALA A 18 -8.26 4.58 -10.11
C ALA A 18 -7.90 3.27 -10.81
N MET A 19 -6.76 3.22 -11.46
CA MET A 19 -6.28 2.02 -12.15
C MET A 19 -5.90 0.92 -11.16
N GLU A 20 -5.16 1.26 -10.12
CA GLU A 20 -4.76 0.32 -9.08
C GLU A 20 -5.98 -0.26 -8.37
N LYS A 21 -6.92 0.60 -8.00
CA LYS A 21 -8.14 0.20 -7.33
C LYS A 21 -8.95 -0.78 -8.20
N SER A 22 -9.08 -0.47 -9.48
CA SER A 22 -9.81 -1.33 -10.42
C SER A 22 -9.20 -2.72 -10.51
N VAL A 23 -7.88 -2.80 -10.63
CA VAL A 23 -7.17 -4.08 -10.71
C VAL A 23 -7.36 -4.89 -9.43
N LEU A 24 -7.19 -4.25 -8.28
CA LEU A 24 -7.30 -4.96 -7.00
C LEU A 24 -8.74 -5.39 -6.71
N GLU A 25 -9.72 -4.56 -7.02
CA GLU A 25 -11.13 -4.94 -6.86
C GLU A 25 -11.50 -6.12 -7.75
N SER A 26 -10.94 -6.18 -8.95
CA SER A 26 -11.18 -7.31 -9.86
C SER A 26 -10.60 -8.62 -9.31
N ARG A 27 -9.66 -8.55 -8.39
CA ARG A 27 -9.06 -9.71 -7.73
C ARG A 27 -9.73 -10.07 -6.41
N GLY A 28 -10.81 -9.39 -6.06
CA GLY A 28 -11.61 -9.71 -4.90
C GLY A 28 -11.30 -8.94 -3.63
N TYR A 29 -10.52 -7.86 -3.73
CA TYR A 29 -10.24 -7.01 -2.58
C TYR A 29 -11.28 -5.90 -2.44
N GLU A 30 -11.49 -5.47 -1.19
CA GLU A 30 -12.23 -4.24 -0.90
C GLU A 30 -11.18 -3.13 -0.78
N VAL A 31 -11.30 -2.10 -1.60
CA VAL A 31 -10.24 -1.09 -1.74
C VAL A 31 -10.77 0.30 -1.46
N ARG A 32 -10.04 1.06 -0.65
CA ARG A 32 -10.25 2.49 -0.51
C ARG A 32 -8.99 3.21 -0.98
N ALA A 33 -9.17 4.21 -1.83
CA ALA A 33 -8.07 4.96 -2.42
C ALA A 33 -8.08 6.38 -1.89
N THR A 34 -6.92 6.86 -1.46
CA THR A 34 -6.76 8.23 -0.96
C THR A 34 -5.65 8.93 -1.71
N SER A 35 -5.85 10.21 -2.03
CA SER A 35 -4.86 11.00 -2.78
C SER A 35 -4.14 12.05 -1.93
N THR A 36 -4.57 12.24 -0.67
CA THR A 36 -3.94 13.18 0.26
C THR A 36 -3.69 12.51 1.60
N LEU A 37 -2.75 13.06 2.35
CA LEU A 37 -2.45 12.57 3.69
C LEU A 37 -3.65 12.73 4.63
N VAL A 38 -4.39 13.83 4.48
CA VAL A 38 -5.58 14.09 5.30
C VAL A 38 -6.65 13.02 5.08
N GLU A 39 -6.93 12.68 3.82
CA GLU A 39 -7.88 11.62 3.50
C GLU A 39 -7.42 10.27 4.05
N PHE A 40 -6.14 9.98 3.91
CA PHE A 40 -5.54 8.74 4.39
C PHE A 40 -5.72 8.60 5.90
N GLU A 41 -5.37 9.62 6.66
CA GLU A 41 -5.49 9.62 8.12
C GLU A 41 -6.93 9.48 8.57
N LYS A 42 -7.85 10.21 7.92
CA LYS A 42 -9.28 10.11 8.24
C LYS A 42 -9.83 8.71 7.98
N THR A 43 -9.41 8.11 6.87
CA THR A 43 -9.85 6.75 6.53
C THR A 43 -9.35 5.75 7.57
N LEU A 44 -8.10 5.86 8.00
CA LEU A 44 -7.56 4.96 9.02
C LEU A 44 -8.32 5.03 10.35
N GLN A 45 -8.90 6.18 10.68
CA GLN A 45 -9.66 6.34 11.92
C GLN A 45 -10.97 5.57 11.91
N ILE A 46 -11.57 5.35 10.74
CA ILE A 46 -12.91 4.76 10.64
C ILE A 46 -12.92 3.41 9.92
N TRP A 47 -11.81 3.01 9.30
CA TRP A 47 -11.76 1.80 8.49
C TRP A 47 -10.37 1.17 8.61
N ARG A 48 -10.30 0.03 9.29
CA ARG A 48 -9.01 -0.65 9.47
C ARG A 48 -8.71 -1.54 8.27
N PRO A 49 -7.67 -1.22 7.49
CA PRO A 49 -7.28 -2.09 6.37
C PRO A 49 -6.51 -3.31 6.85
N ASP A 50 -6.48 -4.34 6.02
CA ASP A 50 -5.62 -5.51 6.23
C ASP A 50 -4.23 -5.29 5.65
N LEU A 51 -4.11 -4.35 4.71
CA LEU A 51 -2.84 -4.02 4.07
C LEU A 51 -2.89 -2.58 3.56
N ILE A 52 -1.77 -1.87 3.67
CA ILE A 52 -1.62 -0.52 3.13
C ILE A 52 -0.61 -0.56 1.98
N LEU A 53 -0.99 0.04 0.86
CA LEU A 53 -0.13 0.20 -0.31
C LEU A 53 0.13 1.70 -0.49
N THR A 54 1.38 2.11 -0.32
CA THR A 54 1.75 3.53 -0.39
C THR A 54 2.80 3.81 -1.44
N ASP A 55 2.57 4.89 -2.21
CA ASP A 55 3.61 5.45 -3.08
C ASP A 55 4.71 6.06 -2.19
N ILE A 56 5.93 6.12 -2.72
CA ILE A 56 7.07 6.71 -2.00
C ILE A 56 7.15 8.21 -2.23
N HIS A 57 6.96 8.63 -3.46
CA HIS A 57 7.15 10.05 -3.84
C HIS A 57 5.82 10.78 -3.91
N MET A 58 5.51 11.52 -2.85
CA MET A 58 4.30 12.34 -2.78
C MET A 58 4.65 13.74 -2.30
N PRO A 59 3.92 14.79 -2.75
CA PRO A 59 4.25 16.18 -2.35
C PRO A 59 4.16 16.44 -0.86
N GLU A 60 3.23 15.80 -0.17
CA GLU A 60 2.97 16.06 1.26
C GLU A 60 3.85 15.27 2.21
N ALA A 61 4.23 14.05 1.81
CA ALA A 61 5.01 13.17 2.66
C ALA A 61 5.60 12.04 1.82
N LYS A 62 6.72 11.48 2.28
CA LYS A 62 7.29 10.29 1.64
C LYS A 62 6.61 9.05 2.19
N GLY A 63 6.32 8.09 1.31
CA GLY A 63 5.75 6.81 1.73
C GLY A 63 6.61 6.08 2.75
N THR A 64 7.94 6.24 2.68
CA THR A 64 8.85 5.68 3.67
C THR A 64 8.66 6.29 5.06
N ASP A 65 8.37 7.60 5.13
CA ASP A 65 8.09 8.27 6.40
C ASP A 65 6.73 7.86 6.95
N ILE A 66 5.74 7.71 6.09
CA ILE A 66 4.41 7.20 6.47
C ILE A 66 4.57 5.81 7.07
N CYS A 67 5.33 4.95 6.42
CA CYS A 67 5.59 3.59 6.89
C CYS A 67 6.23 3.59 8.27
N ARG A 68 7.30 4.35 8.47
CA ARG A 68 7.97 4.45 9.77
C ARG A 68 7.02 4.93 10.87
N THR A 69 6.25 5.95 10.57
CA THR A 69 5.30 6.52 11.53
C THR A 69 4.27 5.48 11.96
N LEU A 70 3.65 4.80 10.99
CA LEU A 70 2.63 3.80 11.29
C LEU A 70 3.20 2.60 12.03
N LYS A 71 4.42 2.18 11.71
CA LYS A 71 5.08 1.06 12.39
C LYS A 71 5.47 1.39 13.84
N ASN A 72 5.56 2.67 14.18
CA ASN A 72 5.88 3.12 15.53
C ASN A 72 4.66 3.51 16.35
N GLU A 73 3.46 3.51 15.77
CA GLU A 73 2.23 3.85 16.46
C GLU A 73 1.51 2.59 16.94
N TYR A 74 1.01 2.61 18.17
CA TYR A 74 0.36 1.45 18.78
C TYR A 74 -0.82 0.92 17.98
N GLY A 75 -1.64 1.79 17.42
CA GLY A 75 -2.86 1.38 16.71
C GLY A 75 -2.63 0.85 15.30
N THR A 76 -1.44 1.06 14.72
CA THR A 76 -1.17 0.76 13.31
C THR A 76 0.07 -0.12 13.09
N GLN A 77 0.85 -0.36 14.14
CA GLN A 77 2.13 -1.08 14.01
C GLN A 77 2.00 -2.48 13.42
N ASP A 78 0.84 -3.11 13.56
CA ASP A 78 0.58 -4.46 13.08
C ASP A 78 0.00 -4.52 11.67
N ILE A 79 -0.30 -3.37 11.07
CA ILE A 79 -0.84 -3.35 9.70
C ILE A 79 0.30 -3.51 8.69
N PRO A 80 0.27 -4.55 7.84
CA PRO A 80 1.28 -4.70 6.78
C PRO A 80 1.29 -3.52 5.82
N ILE A 81 2.48 -3.03 5.49
CA ILE A 81 2.67 -1.90 4.59
C ILE A 81 3.58 -2.30 3.44
N VAL A 82 3.12 -2.03 2.21
CA VAL A 82 3.86 -2.31 0.98
C VAL A 82 4.16 -0.99 0.28
N LEU A 83 5.42 -0.77 -0.08
CA LEU A 83 5.83 0.40 -0.83
C LEU A 83 5.63 0.15 -2.32
N PHE A 84 5.10 1.13 -3.04
CA PHE A 84 4.82 1.02 -4.47
C PHE A 84 5.35 2.26 -5.19
N SER A 85 6.34 2.09 -6.07
CA SER A 85 7.04 3.20 -6.69
C SER A 85 7.59 2.83 -8.05
N SER A 86 7.90 3.86 -8.86
CA SER A 86 8.55 3.67 -10.16
C SER A 86 10.04 3.33 -10.06
N LEU A 87 10.62 3.34 -8.86
CA LEU A 87 12.00 2.95 -8.65
C LEU A 87 12.23 1.48 -8.99
N GLY A 88 13.49 1.13 -9.28
CA GLY A 88 13.87 -0.26 -9.52
C GLY A 88 13.82 -1.11 -8.26
N ASP A 89 13.77 -2.43 -8.44
CA ASP A 89 13.62 -3.38 -7.33
C ASP A 89 14.73 -3.28 -6.29
N ASP A 90 15.99 -3.12 -6.70
CA ASP A 90 17.11 -3.05 -5.78
C ASP A 90 17.01 -1.84 -4.84
N GLU A 91 16.66 -0.68 -5.39
CA GLU A 91 16.51 0.55 -4.61
C GLU A 91 15.29 0.45 -3.69
N LEU A 92 14.18 -0.11 -4.19
CA LEU A 92 12.98 -0.31 -3.40
C LEU A 92 13.20 -1.26 -2.24
N GLU A 93 13.95 -2.34 -2.46
CA GLU A 93 14.26 -3.30 -1.41
C GLU A 93 15.00 -2.62 -0.26
N LEU A 94 15.99 -1.79 -0.58
CA LEU A 94 16.74 -1.06 0.43
C LEU A 94 15.85 -0.07 1.20
N LEU A 95 15.03 0.68 0.49
CA LEU A 95 14.11 1.64 1.12
C LEU A 95 13.07 0.95 2.00
N ALA A 96 12.54 -0.18 1.55
CA ALA A 96 11.59 -0.97 2.33
C ALA A 96 12.22 -1.47 3.63
N GLU A 97 13.44 -1.96 3.55
CA GLU A 97 14.20 -2.42 4.72
C GLU A 97 14.40 -1.28 5.72
N GLN A 98 14.84 -0.12 5.24
CA GLN A 98 15.09 1.06 6.08
C GLN A 98 13.81 1.59 6.72
N ALA A 99 12.68 1.50 6.03
CA ALA A 99 11.40 2.00 6.53
C ALA A 99 10.67 0.98 7.40
N GLY A 100 11.10 -0.26 7.41
CA GLY A 100 10.40 -1.34 8.12
C GLY A 100 9.14 -1.81 7.39
N ALA A 101 9.09 -1.63 6.07
CA ALA A 101 7.95 -2.09 5.27
C ALA A 101 7.94 -3.61 5.15
N ASP A 102 6.76 -4.16 4.95
CA ASP A 102 6.56 -5.61 4.83
C ASP A 102 6.78 -6.13 3.41
N GLY A 103 6.79 -5.23 2.43
CA GLY A 103 7.04 -5.58 1.04
C GLY A 103 7.22 -4.36 0.17
N PHE A 104 7.51 -4.60 -1.09
CA PHE A 104 7.68 -3.53 -2.07
C PHE A 104 7.30 -4.03 -3.47
N LEU A 105 6.87 -3.09 -4.31
CA LEU A 105 6.48 -3.35 -5.69
C LEU A 105 6.96 -2.22 -6.58
N SER A 106 7.51 -2.55 -7.77
CA SER A 106 7.87 -1.54 -8.74
C SER A 106 6.73 -1.31 -9.73
N LYS A 107 6.37 -0.04 -9.94
CA LYS A 107 5.38 0.35 -10.95
C LYS A 107 5.86 0.01 -12.37
N ALA A 108 7.18 -0.12 -12.57
CA ALA A 108 7.76 -0.47 -13.85
C ALA A 108 7.32 -1.84 -14.37
N ASN A 109 6.89 -2.73 -13.46
CA ASN A 109 6.45 -4.08 -13.83
C ASN A 109 4.99 -4.15 -14.30
N GLY A 110 4.24 -3.05 -14.19
CA GLY A 110 2.87 -2.97 -14.67
C GLY A 110 1.82 -3.37 -13.64
N LEU A 111 0.56 -3.11 -13.99
CA LEU A 111 -0.58 -3.32 -13.06
C LEU A 111 -0.90 -4.79 -12.85
N ASP A 112 -0.76 -5.63 -13.88
CA ASP A 112 -1.01 -7.07 -13.72
C ASP A 112 0.00 -7.70 -12.76
N ALA A 113 1.27 -7.32 -12.89
CA ALA A 113 2.32 -7.78 -11.97
C ALA A 113 2.06 -7.27 -10.55
N MET A 114 1.55 -6.05 -10.41
CA MET A 114 1.14 -5.51 -9.11
C MET A 114 0.08 -6.40 -8.46
N GLY A 115 -0.97 -6.73 -9.21
CA GLY A 115 -2.05 -7.57 -8.70
C GLY A 115 -1.56 -8.95 -8.26
N GLU A 116 -0.73 -9.59 -9.08
CA GLU A 116 -0.15 -10.89 -8.75
C GLU A 116 0.71 -10.84 -7.50
N LYS A 117 1.54 -9.81 -7.37
CA LYS A 117 2.42 -9.66 -6.23
C LYS A 117 1.64 -9.36 -4.94
N ILE A 118 0.59 -8.57 -5.04
CA ILE A 118 -0.30 -8.33 -3.89
C ILE A 118 -0.93 -9.64 -3.43
N ASP A 119 -1.40 -10.47 -4.36
CA ASP A 119 -1.95 -11.79 -3.99
C ASP A 119 -0.92 -12.63 -3.24
N GLU A 120 0.33 -12.66 -3.71
CA GLU A 120 1.41 -13.40 -3.05
C GLU A 120 1.69 -12.86 -1.65
N LEU A 121 1.77 -11.54 -1.51
CA LEU A 121 2.04 -10.89 -0.23
C LEU A 121 0.89 -11.11 0.76
N VAL A 122 -0.33 -11.03 0.30
CA VAL A 122 -1.51 -11.29 1.14
C VAL A 122 -1.45 -12.71 1.68
N GLN A 123 -1.14 -13.68 0.83
CA GLN A 123 -1.02 -15.08 1.27
C GLN A 123 0.11 -15.29 2.27
N SER A 124 1.26 -14.68 2.04
CA SER A 124 2.42 -14.89 2.90
C SER A 124 2.35 -14.11 4.22
N ILE A 125 1.67 -12.95 4.23
CA ILE A 125 1.63 -12.08 5.40
C ILE A 125 0.35 -12.28 6.22
N LEU A 126 -0.79 -12.46 5.56
CA LEU A 126 -2.10 -12.47 6.20
C LEU A 126 -2.70 -13.87 6.41
N TRP A 127 -2.09 -14.88 5.80
CA TRP A 127 -2.57 -16.29 5.94
C TRP A 127 -1.57 -17.20 6.66
#